data_3139803da6e2854971f24c5b429cd2a7
#
_entry.id   3139803da6e2854971f24c5b429cd2a7
#
_cell.length_a   1.000
_cell.length_b   1.000
_cell.length_c   1.000
_cell.angle_alpha   90.00
_cell.angle_beta   90.00
_cell.angle_gamma   90.00
#
_symmetry.space_group_name_H-M   'P 1'
#
loop_
_entity.id
_entity.type
_entity.pdbx_description
1 polymer ?
#
loop_
_entity_poly.entity_id
_entity_poly.type
_entity_poly.pdbx_seq_one_letter_code
_entity_poly.pdbx_strand_id
1 'polypeptide(L)'
;WEYLRSRLRTTDQSIIPYMRCTANPGGVGGWWIKKMYIDPSKSNTPFWARDVESNRILRYGSSNAEKAGKPLFQRRFIPARLTDNPYLMASGEYEAMLNSLPEVERRRLLEGDWDVTDGAAFAEFDRSRHVVEPFEIPRSWARIRAADYGYSSPSCVLWGAIDFDGNLWIYRELYGKGFTGEQLAERILELEYDDPTIQTAVLDESCFSRTGHGLSIAESMNRLNLRFMASNRDRLAGKIEM
;
A
#
# COMPACT_ATOMS: atom_id res chain seq x y z
N TRP A 1 18.94 7.00 6.28
CA TRP A 1 18.05 7.43 7.36
C TRP A 1 18.52 6.93 8.73
N GLU A 2 18.72 5.66 8.92
CA GLU A 2 19.18 5.06 10.17
C GLU A 2 20.57 5.58 10.60
N TYR A 3 21.47 5.77 9.65
CA TYR A 3 22.75 6.39 9.91
C TYR A 3 22.61 7.79 10.54
N LEU A 4 21.74 8.64 10.00
CA LEU A 4 21.47 9.97 10.57
C LEU A 4 20.86 9.87 11.97
N ARG A 5 19.92 8.94 12.16
CA ARG A 5 19.30 8.70 13.48
C ARG A 5 20.33 8.25 14.53
N SER A 6 21.29 7.43 14.15
CA SER A 6 22.35 6.99 15.06
C SER A 6 23.23 8.14 15.57
N ARG A 7 23.18 9.29 14.92
CA ARG A 7 23.91 10.51 15.32
C ARG A 7 23.12 11.40 16.28
N LEU A 8 21.83 11.15 16.48
CA LEU A 8 20.98 11.86 17.44
C LEU A 8 21.31 11.44 18.86
N ARG A 9 22.38 11.99 19.41
CA ARG A 9 22.84 11.73 20.77
C ARG A 9 23.40 13.00 21.40
N THR A 10 23.22 13.12 22.70
CA THR A 10 23.78 14.19 23.51
C THR A 10 24.20 13.62 24.86
N THR A 11 25.19 14.26 25.49
CA THR A 11 25.57 14.00 26.88
C THR A 11 24.81 14.89 27.86
N ASP A 12 24.17 15.94 27.35
CA ASP A 12 23.35 16.86 28.14
C ASP A 12 21.92 16.33 28.23
N GLN A 13 21.50 15.95 29.41
CA GLN A 13 20.17 15.40 29.69
C GLN A 13 19.02 16.42 29.54
N SER A 14 19.33 17.71 29.56
CA SER A 14 18.34 18.78 29.32
C SER A 14 17.95 18.93 27.85
N ILE A 15 18.77 18.38 26.93
CA ILE A 15 18.57 18.48 25.49
C ILE A 15 17.94 17.17 24.97
N ILE A 16 16.79 17.26 24.37
CA ILE A 16 16.17 16.15 23.63
C ILE A 16 16.60 16.28 22.17
N PRO A 17 17.52 15.45 21.68
CA PRO A 17 17.96 15.52 20.29
C PRO A 17 16.81 15.09 19.36
N TYR A 18 16.57 15.86 18.30
CA TYR A 18 15.55 15.57 17.32
C TYR A 18 16.05 15.88 15.91
N MET A 19 15.36 15.36 14.91
CA MET A 19 15.63 15.61 13.51
C MET A 19 14.37 16.15 12.85
N ARG A 20 14.54 17.19 12.06
CA ARG A 20 13.49 17.71 11.17
C ARG A 20 13.93 17.52 9.73
N CYS A 21 13.00 17.09 8.90
CA CYS A 21 13.20 16.91 7.48
C CYS A 21 12.03 17.53 6.74
N THR A 22 12.30 18.10 5.59
CA THR A 22 11.28 18.55 4.64
C THR A 22 11.24 17.57 3.47
N ALA A 23 10.07 17.33 2.93
CA ALA A 23 9.89 16.50 1.77
C ALA A 23 8.63 16.93 1.02
N ASN A 24 8.65 16.80 -0.29
CA ASN A 24 7.48 16.96 -1.14
C ASN A 24 6.90 15.58 -1.47
N PRO A 25 5.59 15.49 -1.72
CA PRO A 25 4.96 14.30 -2.26
C PRO A 25 5.62 13.86 -3.58
N GLY A 26 5.60 12.56 -3.85
CA GLY A 26 6.18 11.99 -5.07
C GLY A 26 7.64 11.56 -4.93
N GLY A 27 8.22 11.11 -6.05
CA GLY A 27 9.58 10.58 -6.08
C GLY A 27 9.71 9.17 -5.46
N VAL A 28 10.91 8.58 -5.64
CA VAL A 28 11.19 7.18 -5.27
C VAL A 28 11.04 6.90 -3.78
N GLY A 29 11.28 7.91 -2.92
CA GLY A 29 11.17 7.79 -1.46
C GLY A 29 9.79 8.18 -0.88
N GLY A 30 8.87 8.68 -1.70
CA GLY A 30 7.60 9.21 -1.24
C GLY A 30 6.76 8.18 -0.47
N TRP A 31 6.63 6.97 -1.00
CA TRP A 31 5.90 5.88 -0.38
C TRP A 31 6.45 5.52 1.01
N TRP A 32 7.77 5.53 1.17
CA TRP A 32 8.42 5.24 2.45
C TRP A 32 8.09 6.32 3.49
N ILE A 33 8.19 7.59 3.12
CA ILE A 33 7.85 8.72 4.00
C ILE A 33 6.37 8.64 4.39
N LYS A 34 5.50 8.40 3.41
CA LYS A 34 4.06 8.25 3.65
C LYS A 34 3.77 7.16 4.66
N LYS A 35 4.29 5.94 4.43
CA LYS A 35 4.12 4.79 5.32
C LYS A 35 4.66 5.03 6.73
N MET A 36 5.78 5.74 6.85
CA MET A 36 6.50 5.92 8.13
C MET A 36 6.00 7.10 8.96
N TYR A 37 5.43 8.13 8.35
CA TYR A 37 5.12 9.39 9.01
C TYR A 37 3.69 9.88 8.81
N ILE A 38 3.03 9.55 7.68
CA ILE A 38 1.73 10.11 7.31
C ILE A 38 0.61 9.14 7.67
N ASP A 39 0.63 7.93 7.10
CA ASP A 39 -0.41 6.91 7.33
C ASP A 39 -0.62 6.52 8.80
N PRO A 40 0.45 6.49 9.66
CA PRO A 40 0.28 6.00 11.02
C PRO A 40 -0.53 6.91 11.93
N SER A 41 -0.66 8.20 11.65
CA SER A 41 -1.35 9.13 12.55
C SER A 41 -1.93 10.33 11.80
N LYS A 42 -2.96 10.94 12.40
CA LYS A 42 -3.49 12.20 11.88
C LYS A 42 -2.38 13.26 11.84
N SER A 43 -2.44 14.15 10.84
CA SER A 43 -1.54 15.27 10.73
C SER A 43 -1.44 16.06 12.03
N ASN A 44 -0.26 16.57 12.33
CA ASN A 44 0.08 17.30 13.55
C ASN A 44 -0.03 16.51 14.87
N THR A 45 -0.41 15.24 14.84
CA THR A 45 -0.53 14.41 16.04
C THR A 45 0.74 13.60 16.26
N PRO A 46 1.47 13.80 17.38
CA PRO A 46 2.62 12.97 17.70
C PRO A 46 2.21 11.52 17.94
N PHE A 47 3.04 10.58 17.51
CA PHE A 47 2.86 9.17 17.77
C PHE A 47 4.19 8.48 18.06
N TRP A 48 4.14 7.38 18.81
CA TRP A 48 5.31 6.57 19.10
C TRP A 48 5.38 5.41 18.12
N ALA A 49 6.51 5.23 17.49
CA ALA A 49 6.72 4.17 16.53
C ALA A 49 7.99 3.41 16.87
N ARG A 50 7.91 2.10 16.69
CA ARG A 50 9.04 1.20 16.75
C ARG A 50 9.52 0.94 15.34
N ASP A 51 10.80 1.19 15.09
CA ASP A 51 11.43 0.71 13.89
C ASP A 51 11.74 -0.77 14.06
N VAL A 52 11.11 -1.57 13.27
CA VAL A 52 11.38 -3.00 13.21
C VAL A 52 11.95 -3.28 11.83
N GLU A 53 12.90 -4.17 11.74
CA GLU A 53 13.48 -4.69 10.51
C GLU A 53 12.43 -5.18 9.49
N SER A 54 11.23 -5.49 9.98
CA SER A 54 10.12 -6.01 9.19
C SER A 54 9.18 -4.96 8.58
N ASN A 55 9.53 -3.68 8.52
CA ASN A 55 8.65 -2.61 8.03
C ASN A 55 7.31 -2.43 8.79
N ARG A 56 7.12 -3.02 9.95
CA ARG A 56 5.92 -2.82 10.75
C ARG A 56 6.07 -1.58 11.62
N ILE A 57 5.24 -0.59 11.37
CA ILE A 57 5.07 0.54 12.27
C ILE A 57 4.03 0.12 13.31
N LEU A 58 4.48 -0.01 14.54
CA LEU A 58 3.60 -0.29 15.67
C LEU A 58 3.29 1.04 16.35
N ARG A 59 2.02 1.37 16.47
CA ARG A 59 1.56 2.50 17.28
C ARG A 59 1.45 2.04 18.72
N TYR A 60 2.15 2.74 19.60
CA TYR A 60 2.00 2.56 21.03
C TYR A 60 1.71 3.90 21.68
N GLY A 61 0.72 3.94 22.55
CA GLY A 61 0.66 5.00 23.56
C GLY A 61 1.88 4.90 24.49
N SER A 62 2.25 5.99 25.12
CA SER A 62 3.42 6.03 26.03
C SER A 62 3.44 4.89 27.07
N SER A 63 2.29 4.50 27.60
CA SER A 63 2.14 3.38 28.55
C SER A 63 2.44 2.00 27.95
N ASN A 64 2.37 1.85 26.65
CA ASN A 64 2.69 0.59 25.96
C ASN A 64 4.16 0.54 25.50
N ALA A 65 4.83 1.70 25.44
CA ALA A 65 6.24 1.80 25.13
C ALA A 65 7.11 1.11 26.19
N GLU A 66 6.78 1.36 27.46
CA GLU A 66 7.46 0.74 28.60
C GLU A 66 7.26 -0.77 28.63
N LYS A 67 6.07 -1.26 28.28
CA LYS A 67 5.75 -2.70 28.25
C LYS A 67 6.49 -3.45 27.12
N ALA A 68 6.84 -2.77 26.05
CA ALA A 68 7.49 -3.41 24.91
C ALA A 68 8.99 -3.61 25.07
N GLY A 69 9.65 -3.02 26.10
CA GLY A 69 11.06 -3.21 26.43
C GLY A 69 12.06 -2.82 25.32
N LYS A 70 11.65 -2.05 24.33
CA LYS A 70 12.46 -1.64 23.17
C LYS A 70 12.34 -0.15 22.92
N PRO A 71 13.42 0.50 22.45
CA PRO A 71 13.43 1.94 22.21
C PRO A 71 12.35 2.33 21.21
N LEU A 72 11.56 3.34 21.55
CA LEU A 72 10.54 3.94 20.74
C LEU A 72 10.96 5.35 20.36
N PHE A 73 10.58 5.76 19.16
CA PHE A 73 10.84 7.10 18.66
C PHE A 73 9.53 7.83 18.44
N GLN A 74 9.44 9.03 18.98
CA GLN A 74 8.32 9.91 18.68
C GLN A 74 8.47 10.46 17.28
N ARG A 75 7.38 10.44 16.53
CA ARG A 75 7.27 10.98 15.18
C ARG A 75 6.07 11.89 15.08
N ARG A 76 6.15 12.85 14.17
CA ARG A 76 5.03 13.72 13.82
C ARG A 76 5.18 14.17 12.37
N PHE A 77 4.11 14.08 11.62
CA PHE A 77 3.99 14.70 10.31
C PHE A 77 3.31 16.06 10.47
N ILE A 78 3.94 17.10 9.94
CA ILE A 78 3.41 18.45 9.91
C ILE A 78 3.21 18.81 8.45
N PRO A 79 1.96 18.83 7.95
CA PRO A 79 1.69 19.24 6.58
C PRO A 79 2.00 20.73 6.44
N ALA A 80 2.49 21.11 5.28
CA ALA A 80 2.67 22.50 4.87
C ALA A 80 2.07 22.67 3.48
N ARG A 81 1.17 23.60 3.33
CA ARG A 81 0.50 23.94 2.08
C ARG A 81 0.91 25.34 1.64
N LEU A 82 0.73 25.63 0.36
CA LEU A 82 0.96 26.97 -0.15
C LEU A 82 0.15 28.02 0.64
N THR A 83 -1.10 27.71 0.99
CA THR A 83 -1.99 28.57 1.78
C THR A 83 -1.47 28.92 3.19
N ASP A 84 -0.50 28.15 3.71
CA ASP A 84 0.11 28.40 5.01
C ASP A 84 1.19 29.49 4.92
N ASN A 85 1.57 29.92 3.70
CA ASN A 85 2.58 30.95 3.47
C ASN A 85 1.95 32.23 2.90
N PRO A 86 1.64 33.22 3.76
CA PRO A 86 0.97 34.43 3.32
C PRO A 86 1.80 35.26 2.33
N TYR A 87 3.13 35.14 2.36
CA TYR A 87 3.99 35.88 1.43
C TYR A 87 3.90 35.34 0.02
N LEU A 88 3.82 34.05 -0.16
CA LEU A 88 3.63 33.43 -1.48
C LEU A 88 2.21 33.62 -2.02
N MET A 89 1.24 33.66 -1.12
CA MET A 89 -0.16 33.92 -1.49
C MET A 89 -0.40 35.37 -1.91
N ALA A 90 0.36 36.33 -1.40
CA ALA A 90 0.13 37.76 -1.63
C ALA A 90 0.32 38.18 -3.10
N SER A 91 1.22 37.54 -3.86
CA SER A 91 1.45 37.83 -5.27
C SER A 91 0.52 37.06 -6.22
N GLY A 92 0.07 35.88 -5.82
CA GLY A 92 -0.69 34.95 -6.67
C GLY A 92 0.12 34.32 -7.82
N GLU A 93 1.32 34.81 -8.09
CA GLU A 93 2.15 34.34 -9.24
C GLU A 93 2.57 32.89 -9.05
N TYR A 94 2.98 32.52 -7.84
CA TYR A 94 3.42 31.16 -7.54
C TYR A 94 2.26 30.16 -7.60
N GLU A 95 1.09 30.54 -7.13
CA GLU A 95 -0.14 29.75 -7.26
C GLU A 95 -0.52 29.57 -8.73
N ALA A 96 -0.47 30.62 -9.54
CA ALA A 96 -0.74 30.56 -10.97
C ALA A 96 0.25 29.61 -11.69
N MET A 97 1.53 29.68 -11.33
CA MET A 97 2.55 28.79 -11.84
C MET A 97 2.24 27.33 -11.51
N LEU A 98 1.92 27.02 -10.26
CA LEU A 98 1.58 25.66 -9.84
C LEU A 98 0.31 25.14 -10.52
N ASN A 99 -0.69 26.00 -10.75
CA ASN A 99 -1.91 25.64 -11.46
C ASN A 99 -1.68 25.35 -12.97
N SER A 100 -0.57 25.82 -13.54
CA SER A 100 -0.19 25.51 -14.92
C SER A 100 0.51 24.15 -15.10
N LEU A 101 0.88 23.49 -14.00
CA LEU A 101 1.53 22.18 -14.03
C LEU A 101 0.54 21.08 -14.43
N PRO A 102 1.05 19.95 -14.96
CA PRO A 102 0.25 18.74 -15.15
C PRO A 102 -0.44 18.33 -13.83
N GLU A 103 -1.63 17.75 -13.92
CA GLU A 103 -2.49 17.50 -12.76
C GLU A 103 -1.79 16.74 -11.63
N VAL A 104 -0.99 15.72 -11.95
CA VAL A 104 -0.21 14.93 -10.97
C VAL A 104 0.76 15.83 -10.19
N GLU A 105 1.52 16.68 -10.87
CA GLU A 105 2.47 17.58 -10.25
C GLU A 105 1.77 18.70 -9.48
N ARG A 106 0.68 19.22 -10.01
CA ARG A 106 -0.14 20.21 -9.32
C ARG A 106 -0.67 19.67 -8.00
N ARG A 107 -1.28 18.49 -7.99
CA ARG A 107 -1.76 17.83 -6.77
C ARG A 107 -0.67 17.63 -5.74
N ARG A 108 0.54 17.27 -6.17
CA ARG A 108 1.69 17.09 -5.27
C ARG A 108 2.16 18.39 -4.65
N LEU A 109 2.36 19.41 -5.45
CA LEU A 109 3.04 20.64 -5.03
C LEU A 109 2.07 21.67 -4.47
N LEU A 110 0.87 21.80 -5.03
CA LEU A 110 -0.15 22.75 -4.59
C LEU A 110 -0.98 22.19 -3.44
N GLU A 111 -1.46 20.93 -3.58
CA GLU A 111 -2.37 20.32 -2.62
C GLU A 111 -1.64 19.51 -1.54
N GLY A 112 -0.36 19.20 -1.76
CA GLY A 112 0.42 18.37 -0.84
C GLY A 112 -0.05 16.93 -0.78
N ASP A 113 -0.57 16.41 -1.89
CA ASP A 113 -1.16 15.08 -2.00
C ASP A 113 -0.07 13.99 -2.06
N TRP A 114 -0.02 13.15 -1.04
CA TRP A 114 0.93 12.04 -0.92
C TRP A 114 0.42 10.74 -1.53
N ASP A 115 -0.80 10.70 -2.02
CA ASP A 115 -1.38 9.52 -2.67
C ASP A 115 -1.11 9.51 -4.19
N VAL A 116 -0.76 10.65 -4.77
CA VAL A 116 -0.47 10.77 -6.19
C VAL A 116 0.91 10.20 -6.54
N THR A 117 0.96 9.22 -7.43
CA THR A 117 2.19 8.55 -7.89
C THR A 117 2.36 8.72 -9.40
N ASP A 118 3.56 9.15 -9.86
CA ASP A 118 3.87 9.18 -11.29
C ASP A 118 3.83 7.78 -11.88
N GLY A 119 3.18 7.65 -13.01
CA GLY A 119 3.03 6.37 -13.67
C GLY A 119 2.14 5.38 -12.92
N ALA A 120 1.29 5.88 -12.02
CA ALA A 120 0.26 5.05 -11.42
C ALA A 120 -0.59 4.42 -12.52
N ALA A 121 -0.81 3.10 -12.44
CA ALA A 121 -1.66 2.39 -13.40
C ALA A 121 -3.08 2.96 -13.40
N PHE A 122 -3.53 3.45 -12.24
CA PHE A 122 -4.84 4.07 -12.02
C PHE A 122 -4.63 5.45 -11.40
N ALA A 123 -4.44 6.46 -12.27
CA ALA A 123 -4.25 7.86 -11.84
C ALA A 123 -5.53 8.43 -11.20
N GLU A 124 -6.67 7.89 -11.57
CA GLU A 124 -8.01 8.27 -11.09
C GLU A 124 -8.33 7.73 -9.70
N PHE A 125 -7.47 6.86 -9.15
CA PHE A 125 -7.68 6.33 -7.81
C PHE A 125 -7.60 7.44 -6.76
N ASP A 126 -8.71 7.64 -6.08
CA ASP A 126 -8.85 8.57 -4.96
C ASP A 126 -9.31 7.80 -3.72
N ARG A 127 -8.50 7.86 -2.69
CA ARG A 127 -8.75 7.13 -1.45
C ARG A 127 -10.05 7.54 -0.76
N SER A 128 -10.42 8.82 -0.83
CA SER A 128 -11.67 9.32 -0.23
C SER A 128 -12.92 8.81 -0.94
N ARG A 129 -12.78 8.45 -2.22
CA ARG A 129 -13.86 7.96 -3.07
C ARG A 129 -13.89 6.44 -3.16
N HIS A 130 -12.70 5.80 -3.28
CA HIS A 130 -12.59 4.38 -3.61
C HIS A 130 -12.32 3.48 -2.40
N VAL A 131 -12.03 4.06 -1.24
CA VAL A 131 -11.87 3.29 0.00
C VAL A 131 -13.03 3.60 0.93
N VAL A 132 -13.82 2.59 1.20
CA VAL A 132 -14.99 2.70 2.07
C VAL A 132 -14.72 2.07 3.44
N GLU A 133 -15.54 2.42 4.43
CA GLU A 133 -15.51 1.73 5.71
C GLU A 133 -15.84 0.23 5.52
N PRO A 134 -15.17 -0.66 6.25
CA PRO A 134 -15.44 -2.09 6.15
C PRO A 134 -16.91 -2.44 6.42
N PHE A 135 -17.47 -3.28 5.59
CA PHE A 135 -18.83 -3.80 5.74
C PHE A 135 -18.87 -5.30 5.46
N GLU A 136 -19.92 -5.96 5.90
CA GLU A 136 -20.11 -7.38 5.64
C GLU A 136 -20.52 -7.60 4.18
N ILE A 137 -19.69 -8.34 3.44
CA ILE A 137 -19.95 -8.65 2.03
C ILE A 137 -21.06 -9.71 1.91
N PRO A 138 -22.21 -9.40 1.27
CA PRO A 138 -23.31 -10.36 1.13
C PRO A 138 -22.86 -11.66 0.46
N ARG A 139 -23.32 -12.79 0.98
CA ARG A 139 -22.95 -14.13 0.42
C ARG A 139 -23.49 -14.36 -0.99
N SER A 140 -24.51 -13.62 -1.38
CA SER A 140 -25.13 -13.68 -2.72
C SER A 140 -24.32 -13.00 -3.81
N TRP A 141 -23.35 -12.16 -3.46
CA TRP A 141 -22.51 -11.48 -4.44
C TRP A 141 -21.49 -12.47 -5.04
N ALA A 142 -21.24 -12.34 -6.33
CA ALA A 142 -20.25 -13.17 -7.02
C ALA A 142 -18.85 -12.93 -6.44
N ARG A 143 -18.12 -14.04 -6.19
CA ARG A 143 -16.75 -13.98 -5.67
C ARG A 143 -15.75 -14.25 -6.77
N ILE A 144 -14.73 -13.43 -6.82
CA ILE A 144 -13.60 -13.58 -7.73
C ILE A 144 -12.29 -13.57 -6.97
N ARG A 145 -11.27 -14.16 -7.55
CA ARG A 145 -9.89 -14.10 -7.06
C ARG A 145 -8.94 -13.91 -8.22
N ALA A 146 -7.99 -12.98 -8.06
CA ALA A 146 -6.90 -12.79 -9.00
C ALA A 146 -5.56 -12.93 -8.28
N ALA A 147 -4.60 -13.60 -8.91
CA ALA A 147 -3.27 -13.82 -8.35
C ALA A 147 -2.18 -13.49 -9.37
N ASP A 148 -1.17 -12.79 -8.86
CA ASP A 148 0.11 -12.58 -9.52
C ASP A 148 1.19 -13.27 -8.69
N TYR A 149 1.85 -14.28 -9.26
CA TYR A 149 2.84 -15.09 -8.55
C TYR A 149 4.25 -14.54 -8.72
N GLY A 150 4.94 -14.38 -7.60
CA GLY A 150 6.38 -14.13 -7.57
C GLY A 150 7.04 -14.92 -6.44
N TYR A 151 8.24 -15.45 -6.67
CA TYR A 151 9.04 -16.09 -5.64
C TYR A 151 10.03 -15.09 -5.03
N SER A 152 10.93 -14.56 -5.83
CA SER A 152 11.88 -13.50 -5.44
C SER A 152 11.20 -12.12 -5.38
N SER A 153 10.24 -11.88 -6.26
CA SER A 153 9.27 -10.77 -6.15
C SER A 153 8.10 -11.17 -5.25
N PRO A 154 7.35 -10.22 -4.70
CA PRO A 154 6.16 -10.56 -3.95
C PRO A 154 5.11 -11.24 -4.82
N SER A 155 4.44 -12.27 -4.28
CA SER A 155 3.14 -12.71 -4.77
C SER A 155 2.07 -11.76 -4.24
N CYS A 156 1.06 -11.50 -5.07
CA CYS A 156 -0.13 -10.75 -4.70
C CYS A 156 -1.38 -11.55 -5.04
N VAL A 157 -2.28 -11.70 -4.09
CA VAL A 157 -3.59 -12.31 -4.33
C VAL A 157 -4.65 -11.35 -3.82
N LEU A 158 -5.61 -11.03 -4.68
CA LEU A 158 -6.73 -10.16 -4.36
C LEU A 158 -8.04 -10.93 -4.45
N TRP A 159 -8.91 -10.74 -3.48
CA TRP A 159 -10.28 -11.25 -3.50
C TRP A 159 -11.24 -10.09 -3.71
N GLY A 160 -12.13 -10.29 -4.66
CA GLY A 160 -13.17 -9.33 -5.01
C GLY A 160 -14.56 -9.94 -4.91
N ALA A 161 -15.53 -9.08 -4.68
CA ALA A 161 -16.93 -9.38 -4.78
C ALA A 161 -17.58 -8.43 -5.79
N ILE A 162 -18.48 -8.93 -6.60
CA ILE A 162 -19.23 -8.13 -7.59
C ILE A 162 -20.66 -8.02 -7.10
N ASP A 163 -21.12 -6.79 -6.88
CA ASP A 163 -22.51 -6.53 -6.51
C ASP A 163 -23.48 -6.63 -7.70
N PHE A 164 -24.76 -6.46 -7.44
CA PHE A 164 -25.80 -6.54 -8.49
C PHE A 164 -25.78 -5.36 -9.47
N ASP A 165 -25.10 -4.28 -9.13
CA ASP A 165 -24.92 -3.10 -9.98
C ASP A 165 -23.63 -3.20 -10.82
N GLY A 166 -22.84 -4.27 -10.63
CA GLY A 166 -21.59 -4.52 -11.35
C GLY A 166 -20.37 -3.89 -10.71
N ASN A 167 -20.47 -3.30 -9.52
CA ASN A 167 -19.32 -2.74 -8.84
C ASN A 167 -18.42 -3.85 -8.27
N LEU A 168 -17.11 -3.67 -8.43
CA LEU A 168 -16.10 -4.57 -7.88
C LEU A 168 -15.62 -4.05 -6.51
N TRP A 169 -15.78 -4.88 -5.49
CA TRP A 169 -15.36 -4.63 -4.12
C TRP A 169 -14.19 -5.53 -3.75
N ILE A 170 -12.98 -4.96 -3.62
CA ILE A 170 -11.81 -5.71 -3.13
C ILE A 170 -11.86 -5.75 -1.61
N TYR A 171 -12.01 -6.95 -1.05
CA TYR A 171 -12.22 -7.13 0.38
C TYR A 171 -11.09 -7.82 1.13
N ARG A 172 -10.16 -8.45 0.39
CA ARG A 172 -9.01 -9.15 1.00
C ARG A 172 -7.80 -9.11 0.08
N GLU A 173 -6.62 -9.02 0.69
CA GLU A 173 -5.33 -9.11 0.02
C GLU A 173 -4.42 -10.09 0.77
N LEU A 174 -3.67 -10.89 0.02
CA LEU A 174 -2.50 -11.63 0.47
C LEU A 174 -1.29 -11.13 -0.30
N TYR A 175 -0.30 -10.58 0.40
CA TYR A 175 0.91 -10.04 -0.20
C TYR A 175 2.14 -10.55 0.54
N GLY A 176 3.07 -11.20 -0.18
CA GLY A 176 4.26 -11.77 0.46
C GLY A 176 5.26 -12.36 -0.53
N LYS A 177 6.45 -12.67 -0.03
CA LYS A 177 7.57 -13.23 -0.82
C LYS A 177 7.93 -14.63 -0.35
N GLY A 178 8.57 -15.40 -1.24
CA GLY A 178 9.20 -16.67 -0.92
C GLY A 178 8.23 -17.84 -0.82
N PHE A 179 6.98 -17.68 -1.26
CA PHE A 179 6.04 -18.80 -1.34
C PHE A 179 6.33 -19.66 -2.58
N THR A 180 6.45 -20.97 -2.40
CA THR A 180 6.29 -21.90 -3.52
C THR A 180 4.84 -21.89 -3.98
N GLY A 181 4.54 -22.46 -5.18
CA GLY A 181 3.16 -22.54 -5.66
C GLY A 181 2.25 -23.30 -4.67
N GLU A 182 2.76 -24.38 -4.05
CA GLU A 182 2.03 -25.16 -3.05
C GLU A 182 1.77 -24.37 -1.77
N GLN A 183 2.80 -23.70 -1.23
CA GLN A 183 2.66 -22.86 -0.02
C GLN A 183 1.69 -21.69 -0.22
N LEU A 184 1.72 -21.07 -1.41
CA LEU A 184 0.77 -20.01 -1.73
C LEU A 184 -0.66 -20.57 -1.81
N ALA A 185 -0.83 -21.75 -2.41
CA ALA A 185 -2.13 -22.42 -2.48
C ALA A 185 -2.69 -22.79 -1.11
N GLU A 186 -1.86 -23.35 -0.22
CA GLU A 186 -2.24 -23.63 1.17
C GLU A 186 -2.72 -22.37 1.88
N ARG A 187 -1.97 -21.29 1.74
CA ARG A 187 -2.33 -20.01 2.37
C ARG A 187 -3.62 -19.42 1.83
N ILE A 188 -3.88 -19.55 0.53
CA ILE A 188 -5.13 -19.13 -0.10
C ILE A 188 -6.29 -19.94 0.49
N LEU A 189 -6.17 -21.28 0.53
CA LEU A 189 -7.22 -22.16 1.05
C LEU A 189 -7.53 -21.91 2.54
N GLU A 190 -6.52 -21.62 3.36
CA GLU A 190 -6.72 -21.21 4.75
C GLU A 190 -7.56 -19.93 4.86
N LEU A 191 -7.27 -18.95 4.00
CA LEU A 191 -7.99 -17.67 4.00
C LEU A 191 -9.41 -17.75 3.45
N GLU A 192 -9.71 -18.79 2.65
CA GLU A 192 -11.02 -19.04 2.02
C GLU A 192 -11.90 -20.02 2.80
N TYR A 193 -11.44 -20.51 3.95
CA TYR A 193 -12.11 -21.62 4.66
C TYR A 193 -13.60 -21.39 4.91
N ASP A 194 -14.00 -20.17 5.28
CA ASP A 194 -15.39 -19.79 5.53
C ASP A 194 -16.04 -18.98 4.40
N ASP A 195 -15.32 -18.76 3.30
CA ASP A 195 -15.82 -17.95 2.19
C ASP A 195 -16.84 -18.72 1.33
N PRO A 196 -17.77 -18.01 0.69
CA PRO A 196 -18.57 -18.57 -0.39
C PRO A 196 -17.66 -19.05 -1.54
N THR A 197 -18.18 -19.97 -2.35
CA THR A 197 -17.46 -20.51 -3.52
C THR A 197 -16.94 -19.38 -4.42
N ILE A 198 -15.65 -19.39 -4.72
CA ILE A 198 -15.03 -18.51 -5.70
C ILE A 198 -15.48 -18.97 -7.11
N GLN A 199 -16.17 -18.09 -7.81
CA GLN A 199 -16.74 -18.40 -9.13
C GLN A 199 -15.71 -18.25 -10.24
N THR A 200 -14.81 -17.26 -10.11
CA THR A 200 -13.76 -16.98 -11.09
C THR A 200 -12.43 -16.81 -10.37
N ALA A 201 -11.42 -17.54 -10.79
CA ALA A 201 -10.08 -17.42 -10.27
C ALA A 201 -9.09 -17.31 -11.43
N VAL A 202 -8.30 -16.23 -11.43
CA VAL A 202 -7.38 -15.87 -12.52
C VAL A 202 -5.95 -15.81 -11.99
N LEU A 203 -5.00 -16.40 -12.74
CA LEU A 203 -3.57 -16.38 -12.43
C LEU A 203 -2.80 -15.94 -13.69
N ASP A 204 -1.67 -15.27 -13.50
CA ASP A 204 -0.82 -14.88 -14.62
C ASP A 204 -0.51 -16.06 -15.55
N GLU A 205 -0.63 -15.85 -16.86
CA GLU A 205 -0.47 -16.88 -17.88
C GLU A 205 0.90 -17.57 -17.82
N SER A 206 1.96 -16.84 -17.43
CA SER A 206 3.32 -17.39 -17.30
C SER A 206 3.40 -18.55 -16.32
N CYS A 207 2.51 -18.57 -15.32
CA CYS A 207 2.43 -19.61 -14.29
C CYS A 207 1.95 -20.96 -14.81
N PHE A 208 1.39 -21.02 -16.03
CA PHE A 208 0.96 -22.26 -16.68
C PHE A 208 2.08 -22.91 -17.51
N SER A 209 3.15 -22.20 -17.77
CA SER A 209 4.31 -22.69 -18.51
C SER A 209 5.23 -23.49 -17.59
N ARG A 210 5.71 -24.65 -18.06
CA ARG A 210 6.69 -25.45 -17.34
C ARG A 210 8.09 -24.89 -17.57
N THR A 211 8.84 -24.66 -16.50
CA THR A 211 10.26 -24.33 -16.57
C THR A 211 11.08 -25.58 -16.20
N GLY A 212 11.58 -26.27 -17.20
CA GLY A 212 12.34 -27.52 -17.01
C GLY A 212 11.45 -28.77 -16.84
N HIS A 213 11.91 -29.73 -16.02
CA HIS A 213 11.24 -31.03 -15.83
C HIS A 213 10.20 -31.05 -14.70
N GLY A 214 9.96 -29.92 -14.03
CA GLY A 214 9.02 -29.80 -12.92
C GLY A 214 7.60 -29.46 -13.37
N LEU A 215 6.70 -29.41 -12.38
CA LEU A 215 5.35 -28.91 -12.58
C LEU A 215 5.37 -27.39 -12.79
N SER A 216 4.41 -26.88 -13.54
CA SER A 216 4.15 -25.44 -13.55
C SER A 216 3.59 -24.99 -12.19
N ILE A 217 3.63 -23.69 -11.92
CA ILE A 217 3.04 -23.11 -10.69
C ILE A 217 1.55 -23.45 -10.61
N ALA A 218 0.82 -23.29 -11.72
CA ALA A 218 -0.60 -23.61 -11.78
C ALA A 218 -0.87 -25.13 -11.54
N GLU A 219 -0.02 -26.00 -12.06
CA GLU A 219 -0.13 -27.45 -11.81
C GLU A 219 0.13 -27.80 -10.35
N SER A 220 1.11 -27.14 -9.70
CA SER A 220 1.40 -27.36 -8.27
C SER A 220 0.23 -26.91 -7.38
N MET A 221 -0.40 -25.79 -7.68
CA MET A 221 -1.61 -25.32 -6.98
C MET A 221 -2.80 -26.26 -7.21
N ASN A 222 -2.97 -26.77 -8.43
CA ASN A 222 -4.06 -27.69 -8.78
C ASN A 222 -3.97 -29.02 -8.02
N ARG A 223 -2.79 -29.48 -7.59
CA ARG A 223 -2.64 -30.64 -6.70
C ARG A 223 -3.39 -30.51 -5.38
N LEU A 224 -3.54 -29.29 -4.90
CA LEU A 224 -4.32 -28.95 -3.71
C LEU A 224 -5.77 -28.59 -4.04
N ASN A 225 -6.26 -28.95 -5.25
CA ASN A 225 -7.57 -28.59 -5.77
C ASN A 225 -7.83 -27.08 -5.92
N LEU A 226 -6.79 -26.26 -5.87
CA LEU A 226 -6.89 -24.84 -6.11
C LEU A 226 -6.68 -24.57 -7.61
N ARG A 227 -7.78 -24.26 -8.31
CA ARG A 227 -7.78 -24.07 -9.76
C ARG A 227 -7.82 -22.60 -10.13
N PHE A 228 -7.10 -22.28 -11.20
CA PHE A 228 -7.08 -20.97 -11.83
C PHE A 228 -7.26 -21.09 -13.33
N MET A 229 -7.79 -20.04 -13.93
CA MET A 229 -7.74 -19.78 -15.37
C MET A 229 -6.55 -18.88 -15.66
N ALA A 230 -5.98 -19.00 -16.85
CA ALA A 230 -4.94 -18.07 -17.30
C ALA A 230 -5.53 -16.67 -17.54
N SER A 231 -4.82 -15.65 -17.11
CA SER A 231 -5.19 -14.26 -17.38
C SER A 231 -4.97 -13.89 -18.84
N ASN A 232 -5.72 -12.92 -19.32
CA ASN A 232 -5.39 -12.24 -20.56
C ASN A 232 -4.22 -11.27 -20.32
N ARG A 233 -3.27 -11.21 -21.26
CA ARG A 233 -2.10 -10.31 -21.19
C ARG A 233 -2.39 -8.87 -21.66
N ASP A 234 -3.57 -8.59 -22.14
CA ASP A 234 -3.92 -7.25 -22.57
C ASP A 234 -4.16 -6.32 -21.39
N ARG A 235 -3.05 -5.80 -20.85
CA ARG A 235 -3.05 -4.87 -19.72
C ARG A 235 -3.77 -3.56 -20.03
N LEU A 236 -3.75 -3.15 -21.31
CA LEU A 236 -4.39 -1.89 -21.71
C LEU A 236 -5.90 -2.03 -21.74
N ALA A 237 -6.42 -3.13 -22.31
CA ALA A 237 -7.83 -3.42 -22.29
C ALA A 237 -8.35 -3.57 -20.84
N GLY A 238 -7.66 -4.33 -19.99
CA GLY A 238 -8.04 -4.48 -18.59
C GLY A 238 -8.07 -3.16 -17.80
N LYS A 239 -7.20 -2.19 -18.14
CA LYS A 239 -7.24 -0.87 -17.52
C LYS A 239 -8.44 -0.03 -17.99
N ILE A 240 -8.85 -0.17 -19.23
CA ILE A 240 -9.99 0.59 -19.79
C ILE A 240 -11.33 0.09 -19.25
N GLU A 241 -11.41 -1.21 -18.90
CA GLU A 241 -12.62 -1.83 -18.36
C GLU A 241 -12.85 -1.57 -16.85
N MET A 242 -11.85 -1.04 -16.14
CA MET A 242 -11.93 -0.67 -14.72
C MET A 242 -12.26 0.80 -14.52
#